data_a26f5293bc7aad383af23bf2b7418038
#
_entry.id   a26f5293bc7aad383af23bf2b7418038
#
_cell.length_a   1.000
_cell.length_b   1.000
_cell.length_c   1.000
_cell.angle_alpha   90.00
_cell.angle_beta   90.00
_cell.angle_gamma   90.00
#
_symmetry.space_group_name_H-M   'P 1'
#
loop_
_entity.id
_entity.type
_entity.pdbx_description
1 polymer ?
#
loop_
_entity_poly.entity_id
_entity_poly.type
_entity_poly.pdbx_seq_one_letter_code
_entity_poly.pdbx_strand_id
1 'polypeptide(L)'
;MYTRIKNKVKQIGKKILGIEQPKEIISEESSGRVKSTVLAKRLLEYDVISFDIFDTLILRTLSKPTDVFMFVGEKLGILNYTTMRRDMEWKLRREKEAKIGSREVTFEEIYEEMEKYCGVDAQKGMEAEFQAELDFCIANPYMKEVFDLLKNYGKTIIIVSDMYFSKQWMEKLLSSCGYEGYDQLFISCEYGFGKRSGKLYQKISEEYLNGRSVIHVGDNPAVDVEMAQKQGWKAEFYQDIHTRGKKYRPSLMSACIGSAYRATVDIKMHSGA
;
A
#
# COMPACT_ATOMS: atom_id res chain seq x y z
N MET A 1 -25.02 37.90 25.27
CA MET A 1 -23.84 38.69 24.84
C MET A 1 -22.56 37.84 24.78
N TYR A 2 -22.27 37.03 25.75
CA TYR A 2 -21.07 36.20 25.85
C TYR A 2 -20.93 35.16 24.71
N THR A 3 -22.00 34.49 24.32
CA THR A 3 -22.04 33.47 23.26
C THR A 3 -21.75 34.05 21.87
N ARG A 4 -22.17 35.29 21.60
CA ARG A 4 -21.93 36.00 20.34
C ARG A 4 -20.46 36.41 20.17
N ILE A 5 -19.79 36.77 21.26
CA ILE A 5 -18.37 37.13 21.28
C ILE A 5 -17.51 35.87 21.10
N LYS A 6 -17.86 34.79 21.77
CA LYS A 6 -17.17 33.48 21.63
C LYS A 6 -17.19 32.94 20.21
N ASN A 7 -18.31 33.10 19.51
CA ASN A 7 -18.43 32.70 18.11
C ASN A 7 -17.68 33.60 17.14
N LYS A 8 -17.63 34.91 17.42
CA LYS A 8 -16.84 35.89 16.64
C LYS A 8 -15.32 35.66 16.79
N VAL A 9 -14.85 35.38 17.98
CA VAL A 9 -13.43 35.05 18.24
C VAL A 9 -13.04 33.75 17.60
N LYS A 10 -13.94 32.75 17.61
CA LYS A 10 -13.74 31.45 16.89
C LYS A 10 -13.67 31.64 15.39
N GLN A 11 -14.49 32.54 14.79
CA GLN A 11 -14.46 32.84 13.36
C GLN A 11 -13.22 33.64 12.93
N ILE A 12 -12.75 34.58 13.78
CA ILE A 12 -11.55 35.35 13.52
C ILE A 12 -10.30 34.49 13.65
N GLY A 13 -10.20 33.63 14.65
CA GLY A 13 -9.12 32.66 14.80
C GLY A 13 -9.02 31.69 13.61
N LYS A 14 -10.15 31.25 13.05
CA LYS A 14 -10.19 30.41 11.83
C LYS A 14 -9.70 31.14 10.57
N LYS A 15 -9.95 32.44 10.48
CA LYS A 15 -9.53 33.28 9.34
C LYS A 15 -8.02 33.63 9.38
N ILE A 16 -7.46 33.75 10.57
CA ILE A 16 -6.01 34.08 10.78
C ILE A 16 -5.14 32.83 10.55
N LEU A 17 -5.64 31.63 10.85
CA LEU A 17 -4.89 30.40 10.70
C LEU A 17 -5.04 29.77 9.32
N GLY A 18 -5.83 30.36 8.40
CA GLY A 18 -6.08 29.78 7.08
C GLY A 18 -6.73 28.39 7.12
N ILE A 19 -7.26 28.03 8.30
CA ILE A 19 -8.01 26.78 8.48
C ILE A 19 -9.46 27.09 8.10
N GLU A 20 -9.73 27.18 6.82
CA GLU A 20 -11.08 26.86 6.36
C GLU A 20 -11.29 25.38 6.73
N GLN A 21 -12.23 25.13 7.63
CA GLN A 21 -12.73 23.75 7.73
C GLN A 21 -13.17 23.35 6.33
N PRO A 22 -12.81 22.14 5.86
CA PRO A 22 -13.38 21.64 4.65
C PRO A 22 -14.88 21.80 4.80
N LYS A 23 -15.47 22.63 3.93
CA LYS A 23 -16.92 22.71 3.80
C LYS A 23 -17.37 21.27 3.59
N GLU A 24 -18.27 20.86 4.44
CA GLU A 24 -19.08 19.66 4.34
C GLU A 24 -18.52 18.56 3.45
N ILE A 25 -18.28 17.40 4.11
CA ILE A 25 -18.23 16.09 3.49
C ILE A 25 -18.35 16.20 1.98
N ILE A 26 -17.19 16.14 1.32
CA ILE A 26 -17.13 16.09 -0.12
C ILE A 26 -18.18 15.07 -0.56
N SER A 27 -19.23 15.49 -1.22
CA SER A 27 -20.20 14.55 -1.76
C SER A 27 -19.43 13.51 -2.58
N GLU A 28 -19.82 12.27 -2.55
CA GLU A 28 -19.12 11.17 -3.24
C GLU A 28 -18.80 11.49 -4.70
N GLU A 29 -19.63 12.31 -5.35
CA GLU A 29 -19.42 12.81 -6.70
C GLU A 29 -18.25 13.81 -6.82
N SER A 30 -17.94 14.58 -5.79
CA SER A 30 -16.84 15.54 -5.81
C SER A 30 -15.47 14.89 -5.58
N SER A 31 -15.42 13.68 -5.01
CA SER A 31 -14.18 12.93 -4.80
C SER A 31 -13.65 12.26 -6.05
N GLY A 32 -14.47 12.11 -7.11
CA GLY A 32 -14.13 11.35 -8.32
C GLY A 32 -13.96 9.83 -8.07
N ARG A 33 -14.37 9.33 -6.90
CA ARG A 33 -14.37 7.91 -6.55
C ARG A 33 -15.81 7.44 -6.41
N VAL A 34 -16.14 6.31 -7.04
CA VAL A 34 -17.45 5.66 -6.88
C VAL A 34 -17.56 5.06 -5.48
N LYS A 35 -18.78 4.80 -5.01
CA LYS A 35 -19.00 4.04 -3.77
C LYS A 35 -18.35 2.67 -3.84
N SER A 36 -17.86 2.16 -2.72
CA SER A 36 -17.33 0.80 -2.58
C SER A 36 -18.30 -0.26 -3.11
N THR A 37 -19.59 -0.10 -2.82
CA THR A 37 -20.66 -0.97 -3.33
C THR A 37 -20.80 -0.94 -4.87
N VAL A 38 -20.56 0.20 -5.49
CA VAL A 38 -20.58 0.34 -6.96
C VAL A 38 -19.36 -0.32 -7.57
N LEU A 39 -18.18 -0.13 -6.98
CA LEU A 39 -16.97 -0.82 -7.42
C LEU A 39 -17.13 -2.33 -7.26
N ALA A 40 -17.54 -2.80 -6.09
CA ALA A 40 -17.77 -4.22 -5.85
C ALA A 40 -18.73 -4.81 -6.91
N LYS A 41 -19.85 -4.13 -7.21
CA LYS A 41 -20.81 -4.58 -8.23
C LYS A 41 -20.17 -4.74 -9.61
N ARG A 42 -19.29 -3.82 -10.04
CA ARG A 42 -18.57 -3.93 -11.32
C ARG A 42 -17.62 -5.14 -11.32
N LEU A 43 -16.95 -5.38 -10.20
CA LEU A 43 -16.01 -6.49 -10.07
C LEU A 43 -16.72 -7.85 -10.08
N LEU A 44 -18.00 -7.94 -9.68
CA LEU A 44 -18.78 -9.18 -9.71
C LEU A 44 -18.95 -9.78 -11.12
N GLU A 45 -18.69 -9.02 -12.19
CA GLU A 45 -18.77 -9.48 -13.58
C GLU A 45 -17.66 -10.47 -13.94
N TYR A 46 -16.60 -10.56 -13.12
CA TYR A 46 -15.44 -11.42 -13.35
C TYR A 46 -15.45 -12.66 -12.45
N ASP A 47 -14.83 -13.74 -12.91
CA ASP A 47 -14.72 -14.98 -12.14
C ASP A 47 -13.70 -14.85 -10.99
N VAL A 48 -12.60 -14.15 -11.27
CA VAL A 48 -11.48 -13.93 -10.34
C VAL A 48 -11.22 -12.46 -10.19
N ILE A 49 -11.18 -11.99 -8.94
CA ILE A 49 -10.80 -10.63 -8.60
C ILE A 49 -9.39 -10.66 -8.00
N SER A 50 -8.48 -9.90 -8.59
CA SER A 50 -7.09 -9.76 -8.15
C SER A 50 -6.86 -8.39 -7.56
N PHE A 51 -6.20 -8.33 -6.40
CA PHE A 51 -5.83 -7.07 -5.75
C PHE A 51 -4.32 -6.96 -5.59
N ASP A 52 -3.79 -5.75 -5.82
CA ASP A 52 -2.51 -5.33 -5.26
C ASP A 52 -2.64 -5.08 -3.76
N ILE A 53 -1.51 -5.02 -3.03
CA ILE A 53 -1.50 -4.88 -1.57
C ILE A 53 -1.29 -3.43 -1.15
N PHE A 54 -0.08 -2.90 -1.36
CA PHE A 54 0.31 -1.60 -0.81
C PHE A 54 -0.32 -0.46 -1.60
N ASP A 55 -0.76 0.57 -0.88
CA ASP A 55 -1.51 1.70 -1.42
C ASP A 55 -2.84 1.31 -2.11
N THR A 56 -3.19 0.01 -2.09
CA THR A 56 -4.46 -0.56 -2.56
C THR A 56 -5.24 -1.18 -1.40
N LEU A 57 -4.92 -2.38 -0.95
CA LEU A 57 -5.57 -3.03 0.20
C LEU A 57 -5.08 -2.46 1.54
N ILE A 58 -3.79 -2.20 1.64
CA ILE A 58 -3.11 -1.72 2.84
C ILE A 58 -2.54 -0.32 2.59
N LEU A 59 -2.75 0.56 3.54
CA LEU A 59 -2.16 1.90 3.57
C LEU A 59 -1.08 1.96 4.63
N ARG A 60 0.04 2.64 4.33
CA ARG A 60 0.99 3.04 5.35
C ARG A 60 0.66 4.41 5.90
N THR A 61 0.71 4.56 7.22
CA THR A 61 0.54 5.84 7.90
C THR A 61 1.77 6.76 7.77
N LEU A 62 2.77 6.33 7.00
CA LEU A 62 4.01 7.04 6.69
C LEU A 62 3.96 7.70 5.31
N SER A 63 4.76 8.74 5.10
CA SER A 63 4.81 9.48 3.82
C SER A 63 5.36 8.67 2.68
N LYS A 64 6.36 7.84 2.98
CA LYS A 64 7.06 7.01 2.02
C LYS A 64 7.27 5.62 2.62
N PRO A 65 7.25 4.58 1.81
CA PRO A 65 7.54 3.23 2.29
C PRO A 65 8.87 3.12 3.04
N THR A 66 9.89 3.87 2.60
CA THR A 66 11.22 3.87 3.22
C THR A 66 11.31 4.59 4.57
N ASP A 67 10.28 5.34 4.96
CA ASP A 67 10.27 6.05 6.25
C ASP A 67 10.17 5.05 7.42
N VAL A 68 9.70 3.82 7.18
CA VAL A 68 9.69 2.74 8.17
C VAL A 68 11.09 2.43 8.69
N PHE A 69 12.13 2.56 7.85
CA PHE A 69 13.51 2.27 8.23
C PHE A 69 14.09 3.23 9.28
N MET A 70 13.51 4.43 9.45
CA MET A 70 13.90 5.33 10.55
C MET A 70 13.55 4.71 11.91
N PHE A 71 12.35 4.14 12.01
CA PHE A 71 11.89 3.49 13.25
C PHE A 71 12.65 2.21 13.54
N VAL A 72 13.02 1.47 12.50
CA VAL A 72 13.88 0.29 12.64
C VAL A 72 15.26 0.69 13.17
N GLY A 73 15.86 1.73 12.59
CA GLY A 73 17.15 2.25 13.03
C GLY A 73 17.14 2.74 14.49
N GLU A 74 16.09 3.45 14.89
CA GLU A 74 15.90 3.87 16.28
C GLU A 74 15.79 2.67 17.22
N LYS A 75 14.97 1.68 16.87
CA LYS A 75 14.78 0.46 17.66
C LYS A 75 16.08 -0.36 17.84
N LEU A 76 16.91 -0.39 16.78
CA LEU A 76 18.18 -1.11 16.80
C LEU A 76 19.35 -0.28 17.35
N GLY A 77 19.16 1.02 17.60
CA GLY A 77 20.21 1.95 18.02
C GLY A 77 21.26 2.21 16.93
N ILE A 78 20.89 2.12 15.64
CA ILE A 78 21.80 2.27 14.51
C ILE A 78 21.56 3.57 13.78
N LEU A 79 22.56 4.45 13.79
CA LEU A 79 22.53 5.70 13.03
C LEU A 79 22.59 5.41 11.51
N ASN A 80 21.94 6.28 10.73
CA ASN A 80 21.90 6.19 9.25
C ASN A 80 21.33 4.86 8.70
N TYR A 81 20.59 4.11 9.51
CA TYR A 81 20.01 2.82 9.11
C TYR A 81 19.22 2.89 7.80
N THR A 82 18.39 3.92 7.62
CA THR A 82 17.61 4.14 6.38
C THR A 82 18.47 4.10 5.13
N THR A 83 19.61 4.78 5.14
CA THR A 83 20.53 4.80 4.01
C THR A 83 21.16 3.42 3.80
N MET A 84 21.67 2.82 4.88
CA MET A 84 22.30 1.50 4.83
C MET A 84 21.34 0.44 4.26
N ARG A 85 20.12 0.38 4.79
CA ARG A 85 19.11 -0.60 4.39
C ARG A 85 18.71 -0.45 2.90
N ARG A 86 18.51 0.79 2.45
CA ARG A 86 18.20 1.09 1.05
C ARG A 86 19.34 0.75 0.10
N ASP A 87 20.56 1.11 0.49
CA ASP A 87 21.75 0.91 -0.36
C ASP A 87 22.05 -0.59 -0.51
N MET A 88 21.89 -1.38 0.56
CA MET A 88 22.06 -2.84 0.50
C MET A 88 21.01 -3.51 -0.38
N GLU A 89 19.75 -3.16 -0.24
CA GLU A 89 18.71 -3.67 -1.14
C GLU A 89 18.99 -3.30 -2.59
N TRP A 90 19.35 -2.05 -2.85
CA TRP A 90 19.62 -1.57 -4.22
C TRP A 90 20.83 -2.27 -4.84
N LYS A 91 21.90 -2.44 -4.08
CA LYS A 91 23.10 -3.20 -4.47
C LYS A 91 22.70 -4.63 -4.86
N LEU A 92 21.98 -5.31 -3.97
CA LEU A 92 21.61 -6.70 -4.19
C LEU A 92 20.72 -6.89 -5.43
N ARG A 93 19.72 -6.00 -5.62
CA ARG A 93 18.86 -6.01 -6.82
C ARG A 93 19.66 -5.84 -8.11
N ARG A 94 20.66 -4.97 -8.13
CA ARG A 94 21.54 -4.78 -9.30
C ARG A 94 22.43 -5.99 -9.57
N GLU A 95 22.99 -6.57 -8.53
CA GLU A 95 23.84 -7.76 -8.66
C GLU A 95 23.04 -8.96 -9.19
N LYS A 96 21.82 -9.17 -8.71
CA LYS A 96 20.92 -10.22 -9.21
C LYS A 96 20.50 -9.96 -10.65
N GLU A 97 20.18 -8.72 -11.00
CA GLU A 97 19.85 -8.33 -12.38
C GLU A 97 21.00 -8.64 -13.34
N ALA A 98 22.24 -8.32 -12.94
CA ALA A 98 23.43 -8.61 -13.75
C ALA A 98 23.75 -10.11 -13.87
N LYS A 99 23.49 -10.90 -12.82
CA LYS A 99 23.81 -12.34 -12.78
C LYS A 99 22.75 -13.22 -13.43
N ILE A 100 21.47 -12.94 -13.17
CA ILE A 100 20.36 -13.84 -13.52
C ILE A 100 19.19 -13.13 -14.23
N GLY A 101 19.34 -11.84 -14.55
CA GLY A 101 18.31 -11.06 -15.25
C GLY A 101 17.05 -10.77 -14.41
N SER A 102 17.14 -10.93 -13.08
CA SER A 102 16.04 -10.64 -12.15
C SER A 102 16.46 -9.64 -11.10
N ARG A 103 15.54 -8.74 -10.75
CA ARG A 103 15.71 -7.77 -9.66
C ARG A 103 15.01 -8.21 -8.36
N GLU A 104 14.35 -9.37 -8.38
CA GLU A 104 13.64 -9.86 -7.21
C GLU A 104 14.61 -10.34 -6.14
N VAL A 105 14.40 -9.85 -4.93
CA VAL A 105 15.19 -10.20 -3.73
C VAL A 105 14.24 -10.62 -2.64
N THR A 106 14.71 -11.46 -1.73
CA THR A 106 13.94 -11.85 -0.54
C THR A 106 14.35 -11.01 0.68
N PHE A 107 13.53 -11.04 1.69
CA PHE A 107 13.79 -10.36 2.94
C PHE A 107 15.04 -10.88 3.63
N GLU A 108 15.21 -12.18 3.61
CA GLU A 108 16.35 -12.90 4.14
C GLU A 108 17.64 -12.49 3.42
N GLU A 109 17.65 -12.51 2.09
CA GLU A 109 18.82 -12.09 1.29
C GLU A 109 19.26 -10.66 1.60
N ILE A 110 18.30 -9.75 1.80
CA ILE A 110 18.61 -8.36 2.15
C ILE A 110 19.29 -8.29 3.52
N TYR A 111 18.80 -9.04 4.50
CA TYR A 111 19.36 -8.99 5.84
C TYR A 111 20.65 -9.80 5.98
N GLU A 112 20.89 -10.82 5.19
CA GLU A 112 22.21 -11.46 5.04
C GLU A 112 23.25 -10.45 4.54
N GLU A 113 22.92 -9.62 3.58
CA GLU A 113 23.80 -8.54 3.11
C GLU A 113 23.98 -7.45 4.18
N MET A 114 22.93 -7.08 4.93
CA MET A 114 22.99 -6.15 6.04
C MET A 114 23.90 -6.67 7.17
N GLU A 115 23.81 -7.93 7.51
CA GLU A 115 24.69 -8.55 8.50
C GLU A 115 26.14 -8.54 8.06
N LYS A 116 26.39 -8.98 6.83
CA LYS A 116 27.73 -9.11 6.26
C LYS A 116 28.47 -7.77 6.11
N TYR A 117 27.80 -6.73 5.66
CA TYR A 117 28.44 -5.46 5.31
C TYR A 117 28.20 -4.33 6.31
N CYS A 118 27.16 -4.43 7.11
CA CYS A 118 26.78 -3.39 8.05
C CYS A 118 26.81 -3.85 9.50
N GLY A 119 27.04 -5.16 9.77
CA GLY A 119 27.07 -5.71 11.13
C GLY A 119 25.72 -5.70 11.83
N VAL A 120 24.64 -5.61 11.08
CA VAL A 120 23.26 -5.71 11.61
C VAL A 120 22.91 -7.18 11.79
N ASP A 121 22.57 -7.60 12.99
CA ASP A 121 22.05 -8.95 13.25
C ASP A 121 20.82 -9.19 12.36
N ALA A 122 20.91 -10.18 11.48
CA ALA A 122 19.89 -10.40 10.44
C ALA A 122 18.52 -10.70 11.05
N GLN A 123 18.46 -11.55 12.05
CA GLN A 123 17.20 -11.95 12.69
C GLN A 123 16.55 -10.77 13.41
N LYS A 124 17.31 -10.03 14.23
CA LYS A 124 16.80 -8.85 14.93
C LYS A 124 16.36 -7.73 13.96
N GLY A 125 17.12 -7.58 12.87
CA GLY A 125 16.79 -6.62 11.84
C GLY A 125 15.47 -6.94 11.14
N MET A 126 15.28 -8.18 10.71
CA MET A 126 14.03 -8.64 10.11
C MET A 126 12.85 -8.49 11.06
N GLU A 127 13.00 -8.91 12.32
CA GLU A 127 11.95 -8.77 13.33
C GLU A 127 11.58 -7.28 13.56
N ALA A 128 12.58 -6.41 13.63
CA ALA A 128 12.37 -4.98 13.83
C ALA A 128 11.66 -4.33 12.63
N GLU A 129 12.07 -4.65 11.39
CA GLU A 129 11.45 -4.12 10.18
C GLU A 129 10.00 -4.63 10.02
N PHE A 130 9.78 -5.91 10.22
CA PHE A 130 8.44 -6.46 10.12
C PHE A 130 7.50 -5.91 11.21
N GLN A 131 7.99 -5.76 12.44
CA GLN A 131 7.21 -5.13 13.50
C GLN A 131 6.85 -3.67 13.15
N ALA A 132 7.78 -2.93 12.57
CA ALA A 132 7.50 -1.57 12.13
C ALA A 132 6.45 -1.53 11.00
N GLU A 133 6.47 -2.49 10.05
CA GLU A 133 5.38 -2.60 9.06
C GLU A 133 4.03 -2.90 9.73
N LEU A 134 3.99 -3.79 10.72
CA LEU A 134 2.76 -4.05 11.49
C LEU A 134 2.24 -2.82 12.23
N ASP A 135 3.15 -2.00 12.77
CA ASP A 135 2.79 -0.80 13.53
C ASP A 135 2.26 0.34 12.65
N PHE A 136 2.73 0.41 11.40
CA PHE A 136 2.40 1.51 10.48
C PHE A 136 1.46 1.14 9.34
N CYS A 137 1.16 -0.12 9.14
CA CYS A 137 0.20 -0.57 8.14
C CYS A 137 -1.22 -0.67 8.71
N ILE A 138 -2.18 -0.18 7.95
CA ILE A 138 -3.60 -0.25 8.27
C ILE A 138 -4.39 -0.74 7.07
N ALA A 139 -5.53 -1.35 7.29
CA ALA A 139 -6.46 -1.63 6.20
C ALA A 139 -6.87 -0.34 5.50
N ASN A 140 -6.97 -0.36 4.17
CA ASN A 140 -7.67 0.67 3.42
C ASN A 140 -9.18 0.49 3.64
N PRO A 141 -9.87 1.37 4.36
CA PRO A 141 -11.28 1.13 4.73
C PRO A 141 -12.19 0.98 3.51
N TYR A 142 -11.92 1.73 2.44
CA TYR A 142 -12.69 1.65 1.20
C TYR A 142 -12.50 0.29 0.51
N MET A 143 -11.26 -0.17 0.37
CA MET A 143 -11.00 -1.46 -0.26
C MET A 143 -11.36 -2.64 0.66
N LYS A 144 -11.30 -2.45 1.97
CA LYS A 144 -11.77 -3.46 2.93
C LYS A 144 -13.26 -3.74 2.75
N GLU A 145 -14.06 -2.69 2.58
CA GLU A 145 -15.50 -2.84 2.29
C GLU A 145 -15.73 -3.54 0.93
N VAL A 146 -14.99 -3.16 -0.11
CA VAL A 146 -15.05 -3.84 -1.43
C VAL A 146 -14.70 -5.32 -1.30
N PHE A 147 -13.60 -5.62 -0.61
CA PHE A 147 -13.12 -6.98 -0.40
C PHE A 147 -14.16 -7.84 0.34
N ASP A 148 -14.70 -7.33 1.45
CA ASP A 148 -15.69 -8.04 2.25
C ASP A 148 -17.00 -8.29 1.48
N LEU A 149 -17.46 -7.32 0.67
CA LEU A 149 -18.61 -7.51 -0.20
C LEU A 149 -18.36 -8.64 -1.21
N LEU A 150 -17.21 -8.63 -1.90
CA LEU A 150 -16.87 -9.66 -2.88
C LEU A 150 -16.77 -11.05 -2.24
N LYS A 151 -16.17 -11.13 -1.06
CA LYS A 151 -16.10 -12.36 -0.26
C LYS A 151 -17.48 -12.88 0.12
N ASN A 152 -18.38 -11.99 0.58
CA ASN A 152 -19.75 -12.36 0.92
C ASN A 152 -20.56 -12.84 -0.29
N TYR A 153 -20.20 -12.40 -1.49
CA TYR A 153 -20.76 -12.91 -2.74
C TYR A 153 -20.09 -14.20 -3.24
N GLY A 154 -19.16 -14.78 -2.48
CA GLY A 154 -18.48 -16.02 -2.83
C GLY A 154 -17.55 -15.91 -4.03
N LYS A 155 -17.00 -14.72 -4.32
CA LYS A 155 -16.06 -14.52 -5.42
C LYS A 155 -14.69 -15.08 -5.08
N THR A 156 -14.03 -15.65 -6.09
CA THR A 156 -12.62 -16.00 -5.99
C THR A 156 -11.77 -14.75 -5.93
N ILE A 157 -11.02 -14.58 -4.86
CA ILE A 157 -10.16 -13.43 -4.62
C ILE A 157 -8.72 -13.89 -4.55
N ILE A 158 -7.87 -13.30 -5.38
CA ILE A 158 -6.43 -13.49 -5.32
C ILE A 158 -5.73 -12.16 -5.01
N ILE A 159 -4.56 -12.25 -4.40
CA ILE A 159 -3.73 -11.08 -4.08
C ILE A 159 -2.39 -11.24 -4.79
N VAL A 160 -1.92 -10.18 -5.47
CA VAL A 160 -0.71 -10.21 -6.29
C VAL A 160 0.14 -8.97 -5.98
N SER A 161 1.34 -9.16 -5.44
CA SER A 161 2.20 -8.04 -5.03
C SER A 161 3.66 -8.23 -5.41
N ASP A 162 4.30 -7.13 -5.82
CA ASP A 162 5.74 -7.04 -5.97
C ASP A 162 6.35 -6.65 -4.62
N MET A 163 6.92 -7.64 -3.90
CA MET A 163 7.45 -7.43 -2.54
C MET A 163 8.57 -8.41 -2.22
N TYR A 164 9.50 -7.99 -1.37
CA TYR A 164 10.60 -8.84 -0.85
C TYR A 164 10.20 -9.68 0.37
N PHE A 165 9.11 -9.39 1.04
CA PHE A 165 8.54 -10.27 2.06
C PHE A 165 7.98 -11.53 1.42
N SER A 166 8.33 -12.70 1.98
CA SER A 166 7.74 -13.96 1.56
C SER A 166 6.24 -14.01 1.84
N LYS A 167 5.57 -14.97 1.23
CA LYS A 167 4.14 -15.21 1.46
C LYS A 167 3.80 -15.30 2.95
N GLN A 168 4.63 -15.97 3.76
CA GLN A 168 4.41 -16.13 5.20
C GLN A 168 4.38 -14.78 5.94
N TRP A 169 5.29 -13.85 5.62
CA TRP A 169 5.30 -12.51 6.22
C TRP A 169 4.09 -11.70 5.75
N MET A 170 3.76 -11.79 4.47
CA MET A 170 2.63 -11.06 3.90
C MET A 170 1.28 -11.57 4.41
N GLU A 171 1.10 -12.86 4.64
CA GLU A 171 -0.10 -13.43 5.29
C GLU A 171 -0.32 -12.86 6.68
N LYS A 172 0.75 -12.74 7.49
CA LYS A 172 0.68 -12.10 8.81
C LYS A 172 0.29 -10.63 8.73
N LEU A 173 0.86 -9.89 7.77
CA LEU A 173 0.54 -8.47 7.57
C LEU A 173 -0.90 -8.27 7.08
N LEU A 174 -1.36 -9.08 6.15
CA LEU A 174 -2.74 -9.04 5.66
C LEU A 174 -3.73 -9.37 6.77
N SER A 175 -3.45 -10.41 7.56
CA SER A 175 -4.29 -10.80 8.70
C SER A 175 -4.35 -9.70 9.77
N SER A 176 -3.21 -9.04 10.10
CA SER A 176 -3.21 -7.91 11.04
C SER A 176 -4.07 -6.73 10.58
N CYS A 177 -4.21 -6.56 9.24
CA CYS A 177 -5.11 -5.60 8.63
C CYS A 177 -6.54 -6.15 8.40
N GLY A 178 -6.85 -7.37 8.85
CA GLY A 178 -8.18 -7.97 8.74
C GLY A 178 -8.53 -8.52 7.36
N TYR A 179 -7.55 -8.71 6.46
CA TYR A 179 -7.76 -9.38 5.17
C TYR A 179 -7.55 -10.88 5.29
N GLU A 180 -8.66 -11.61 5.33
CA GLU A 180 -8.69 -13.07 5.46
C GLU A 180 -9.66 -13.69 4.46
N GLY A 181 -9.42 -14.97 4.11
CA GLY A 181 -10.31 -15.74 3.26
C GLY A 181 -10.24 -15.36 1.77
N TYR A 182 -9.08 -14.87 1.31
CA TYR A 182 -8.71 -14.88 -0.10
C TYR A 182 -8.24 -16.28 -0.51
N ASP A 183 -8.35 -16.60 -1.78
CA ASP A 183 -8.06 -17.96 -2.27
C ASP A 183 -6.57 -18.21 -2.48
N GLN A 184 -5.82 -17.20 -2.99
CA GLN A 184 -4.40 -17.31 -3.26
C GLN A 184 -3.66 -15.97 -3.04
N LEU A 185 -2.39 -16.08 -2.68
CA LEU A 185 -1.45 -14.97 -2.53
C LEU A 185 -0.20 -15.25 -3.37
N PHE A 186 0.11 -14.33 -4.29
CA PHE A 186 1.25 -14.40 -5.19
C PHE A 186 2.21 -13.24 -4.90
N ILE A 187 3.42 -13.54 -4.49
CA ILE A 187 4.45 -12.55 -4.14
C ILE A 187 5.65 -12.71 -5.06
N SER A 188 6.08 -11.62 -5.69
CA SER A 188 7.11 -11.61 -6.73
C SER A 188 8.43 -12.26 -6.32
N CYS A 189 8.89 -12.06 -5.09
CA CYS A 189 10.16 -12.63 -4.64
C CYS A 189 10.18 -14.15 -4.62
N GLU A 190 9.03 -14.82 -4.46
CA GLU A 190 8.93 -16.29 -4.51
C GLU A 190 8.99 -16.86 -5.92
N TYR A 191 8.65 -16.04 -6.91
CA TYR A 191 8.68 -16.43 -8.33
C TYR A 191 9.96 -15.98 -9.04
N GLY A 192 10.72 -15.06 -8.46
CA GLY A 192 11.90 -14.48 -9.07
C GLY A 192 11.60 -13.50 -10.20
N PHE A 193 10.36 -13.09 -10.37
CA PHE A 193 9.92 -12.05 -11.31
C PHE A 193 8.63 -11.39 -10.86
N GLY A 194 8.49 -10.09 -11.12
CA GLY A 194 7.35 -9.29 -10.66
C GLY A 194 6.33 -8.96 -11.76
N LYS A 195 5.32 -8.21 -11.33
CA LYS A 195 4.24 -7.66 -12.18
C LYS A 195 4.78 -6.77 -13.30
N ARG A 196 5.82 -5.96 -13.01
CA ARG A 196 6.42 -5.03 -13.98
C ARG A 196 6.92 -5.69 -15.25
N SER A 197 7.43 -6.91 -15.18
CA SER A 197 7.86 -7.69 -16.35
C SER A 197 6.71 -8.37 -17.10
N GLY A 198 5.52 -8.40 -16.52
CA GLY A 198 4.37 -9.16 -17.00
C GLY A 198 4.43 -10.65 -16.67
N LYS A 199 5.61 -11.18 -16.32
CA LYS A 199 5.83 -12.62 -16.11
C LYS A 199 5.01 -13.18 -14.95
N LEU A 200 4.79 -12.38 -13.88
CA LEU A 200 3.98 -12.84 -12.76
C LEU A 200 2.50 -13.03 -13.17
N TYR A 201 1.94 -12.09 -13.94
CA TYR A 201 0.59 -12.23 -14.48
C TYR A 201 0.46 -13.44 -15.42
N GLN A 202 1.45 -13.62 -16.31
CA GLN A 202 1.49 -14.77 -17.21
C GLN A 202 1.52 -16.08 -16.42
N LYS A 203 2.39 -16.19 -15.43
CA LYS A 203 2.51 -17.36 -14.56
C LYS A 203 1.20 -17.72 -13.86
N ILE A 204 0.53 -16.72 -13.30
CA ILE A 204 -0.77 -16.90 -12.65
C ILE A 204 -1.82 -17.34 -13.66
N SER A 205 -1.80 -16.80 -14.88
CA SER A 205 -2.73 -17.20 -15.93
C SER A 205 -2.57 -18.68 -16.30
N GLU A 206 -1.33 -19.13 -16.43
CA GLU A 206 -1.00 -20.51 -16.81
C GLU A 206 -1.31 -21.51 -15.70
N GLU A 207 -1.04 -21.20 -14.45
CA GLU A 207 -1.11 -22.14 -13.34
C GLU A 207 -2.41 -22.12 -12.56
N TYR A 208 -3.08 -20.95 -12.53
CA TYR A 208 -4.22 -20.78 -11.64
C TYR A 208 -5.53 -20.40 -12.32
N LEU A 209 -5.49 -19.52 -13.33
CA LEU A 209 -6.75 -19.00 -13.90
C LEU A 209 -7.56 -20.03 -14.68
N ASN A 210 -6.92 -20.95 -15.37
CA ASN A 210 -7.59 -21.99 -16.15
C ASN A 210 -8.70 -21.44 -17.09
N GLY A 211 -8.42 -20.33 -17.77
CA GLY A 211 -9.34 -19.67 -18.69
C GLY A 211 -10.45 -18.83 -18.04
N ARG A 212 -10.46 -18.71 -16.70
CA ARG A 212 -11.41 -17.83 -16.00
C ARG A 212 -11.13 -16.36 -16.31
N SER A 213 -12.19 -15.59 -16.40
CA SER A 213 -12.08 -14.11 -16.51
C SER A 213 -11.52 -13.51 -15.24
N VAL A 214 -10.60 -12.54 -15.39
CA VAL A 214 -9.91 -11.90 -14.27
C VAL A 214 -9.85 -10.39 -14.43
N ILE A 215 -10.00 -9.68 -13.32
CA ILE A 215 -9.73 -8.25 -13.22
C ILE A 215 -8.75 -7.98 -12.08
N HIS A 216 -7.72 -7.17 -12.36
CA HIS A 216 -6.76 -6.70 -11.35
C HIS A 216 -7.08 -5.28 -10.90
N VAL A 217 -7.08 -5.05 -9.60
CA VAL A 217 -7.30 -3.74 -8.98
C VAL A 217 -6.01 -3.30 -8.33
N GLY A 218 -5.45 -2.15 -8.73
CA GLY A 218 -4.21 -1.64 -8.16
C GLY A 218 -3.99 -0.16 -8.44
N ASP A 219 -3.01 0.43 -7.76
CA ASP A 219 -2.76 1.87 -7.73
C ASP A 219 -1.69 2.33 -8.74
N ASN A 220 -0.92 1.42 -9.30
CA ASN A 220 0.17 1.74 -10.22
C ASN A 220 -0.29 1.63 -11.69
N PRO A 221 -0.48 2.76 -12.42
CA PRO A 221 -0.98 2.73 -13.79
C PRO A 221 -0.15 1.86 -14.73
N ALA A 222 1.18 1.88 -14.60
CA ALA A 222 2.08 1.16 -15.50
C ALA A 222 2.14 -0.34 -15.18
N VAL A 223 2.07 -0.70 -13.89
CA VAL A 223 2.27 -2.07 -13.44
C VAL A 223 0.93 -2.80 -13.29
N ASP A 224 -0.03 -2.18 -12.58
CA ASP A 224 -1.29 -2.84 -12.26
C ASP A 224 -2.37 -2.68 -13.34
N VAL A 225 -2.22 -1.66 -14.22
CA VAL A 225 -3.18 -1.43 -15.31
C VAL A 225 -2.59 -1.85 -16.65
N GLU A 226 -1.59 -1.10 -17.14
CA GLU A 226 -1.07 -1.33 -18.50
C GLU A 226 -0.45 -2.71 -18.66
N MET A 227 0.35 -3.17 -17.68
CA MET A 227 1.00 -4.46 -17.76
C MET A 227 0.01 -5.61 -17.59
N ALA A 228 -0.95 -5.52 -16.66
CA ALA A 228 -2.01 -6.51 -16.53
C ALA A 228 -2.81 -6.65 -17.84
N GLN A 229 -3.18 -5.52 -18.48
CA GLN A 229 -3.88 -5.52 -19.76
C GLN A 229 -3.06 -6.14 -20.89
N LYS A 230 -1.74 -5.89 -20.94
CA LYS A 230 -0.83 -6.52 -21.92
C LYS A 230 -0.79 -8.05 -21.77
N GLN A 231 -1.03 -8.56 -20.58
CA GLN A 231 -1.12 -10.01 -20.31
C GLN A 231 -2.54 -10.56 -20.42
N GLY A 232 -3.47 -9.78 -20.98
CA GLY A 232 -4.86 -10.22 -21.25
C GLY A 232 -5.82 -10.10 -20.06
N TRP A 233 -5.38 -9.57 -18.93
CA TRP A 233 -6.23 -9.31 -17.78
C TRP A 233 -7.04 -8.03 -18.00
N LYS A 234 -8.21 -7.94 -17.38
CA LYS A 234 -8.84 -6.63 -17.18
C LYS A 234 -8.20 -5.94 -15.99
N ALA A 235 -8.30 -4.61 -15.96
CA ALA A 235 -7.74 -3.83 -14.88
C ALA A 235 -8.65 -2.67 -14.48
N GLU A 236 -8.76 -2.43 -13.18
CA GLU A 236 -9.44 -1.28 -12.58
C GLU A 236 -8.39 -0.45 -11.84
N PHE A 237 -8.19 0.77 -12.28
CA PHE A 237 -7.24 1.68 -11.65
C PHE A 237 -7.81 2.23 -10.34
N TYR A 238 -7.10 1.99 -9.24
CA TYR A 238 -7.38 2.58 -7.95
C TYR A 238 -6.42 3.73 -7.68
N GLN A 239 -6.89 4.97 -7.76
CA GLN A 239 -6.03 6.10 -7.43
C GLN A 239 -5.73 6.13 -5.93
N ASP A 240 -4.46 5.92 -5.58
CA ASP A 240 -3.99 5.91 -4.20
C ASP A 240 -4.26 7.24 -3.49
N ILE A 241 -4.31 7.16 -2.17
CA ILE A 241 -4.64 8.28 -1.30
C ILE A 241 -3.57 9.39 -1.34
N HIS A 242 -2.30 9.01 -1.52
CA HIS A 242 -1.19 9.96 -1.60
C HIS A 242 -1.27 10.80 -2.87
N THR A 243 -1.57 10.19 -4.00
CA THR A 243 -1.76 10.87 -5.29
C THR A 243 -2.99 11.76 -5.25
N ARG A 244 -4.11 11.28 -4.72
CA ARG A 244 -5.32 12.08 -4.53
C ARG A 244 -5.11 13.27 -3.63
N GLY A 245 -4.39 13.10 -2.52
CA GLY A 245 -4.11 14.13 -1.55
C GLY A 245 -3.16 15.23 -2.04
N LYS A 246 -2.39 15.02 -3.12
CA LYS A 246 -1.38 15.99 -3.60
C LYS A 246 -1.94 17.39 -3.80
N LYS A 247 -3.10 17.53 -4.40
CA LYS A 247 -3.72 18.83 -4.67
C LYS A 247 -4.20 19.60 -3.41
N TYR A 248 -4.33 18.88 -2.28
CA TYR A 248 -4.77 19.47 -1.02
C TYR A 248 -3.61 19.74 -0.05
N ARG A 249 -2.36 19.43 -0.45
CA ARG A 249 -1.19 19.66 0.40
C ARG A 249 -0.73 21.11 0.30
N PRO A 250 -0.56 21.82 1.43
CA PRO A 250 0.22 23.05 1.45
C PRO A 250 1.65 22.74 0.98
N SER A 251 2.14 23.51 0.00
CA SER A 251 3.46 23.30 -0.61
C SER A 251 4.66 23.41 0.37
N LEU A 252 4.44 24.02 1.53
CA LEU A 252 5.47 24.29 2.57
C LEU A 252 5.44 23.29 3.74
N MET A 253 4.55 22.29 3.73
CA MET A 253 4.53 21.30 4.80
C MET A 253 5.69 20.34 4.68
N SER A 254 6.44 20.17 5.78
CA SER A 254 7.47 19.13 5.85
C SER A 254 6.87 17.74 5.60
N ALA A 255 7.68 16.82 5.08
CA ALA A 255 7.25 15.46 4.80
C ALA A 255 6.60 14.77 6.02
N CYS A 256 7.19 14.97 7.22
CA CYS A 256 6.67 14.40 8.47
C CYS A 256 5.30 14.94 8.86
N ILE A 257 5.11 16.28 8.79
CA ILE A 257 3.82 16.91 9.09
C ILE A 257 2.79 16.51 8.04
N GLY A 258 3.20 16.45 6.78
CA GLY A 258 2.36 15.99 5.68
C GLY A 258 1.91 14.54 5.84
N SER A 259 2.73 13.66 6.41
CA SER A 259 2.39 12.28 6.73
C SER A 259 1.36 12.17 7.85
N ALA A 260 1.67 12.82 8.99
CA ALA A 260 0.77 12.81 10.13
C ALA A 260 -0.60 13.41 9.77
N TYR A 261 -0.60 14.51 9.00
CA TYR A 261 -1.83 15.12 8.51
C TYR A 261 -2.60 14.21 7.60
N ARG A 262 -1.95 13.54 6.64
CA ARG A 262 -2.60 12.60 5.74
C ARG A 262 -3.20 11.42 6.49
N ALA A 263 -2.43 10.76 7.33
CA ALA A 263 -2.92 9.65 8.13
C ALA A 263 -4.16 10.06 8.93
N THR A 264 -4.13 11.24 9.56
CA THR A 264 -5.27 11.73 10.35
C THR A 264 -6.50 12.06 9.48
N VAL A 265 -6.30 12.74 8.36
CA VAL A 265 -7.39 13.14 7.46
C VAL A 265 -7.98 11.91 6.77
N ASP A 266 -7.12 11.04 6.26
CA ASP A 266 -7.55 9.87 5.51
C ASP A 266 -8.26 8.84 6.40
N ILE A 267 -7.79 8.62 7.62
CA ILE A 267 -8.48 7.78 8.61
C ILE A 267 -9.86 8.38 8.94
N LYS A 268 -9.95 9.68 9.20
CA LYS A 268 -11.23 10.34 9.50
C LYS A 268 -12.20 10.35 8.33
N MET A 269 -11.72 10.59 7.12
CA MET A 269 -12.57 10.60 5.91
C MET A 269 -13.14 9.22 5.57
N HIS A 270 -12.48 8.15 6.01
CA HIS A 270 -12.91 6.77 5.72
C HIS A 270 -13.65 6.12 6.89
N SER A 271 -13.47 6.59 8.12
CA SER A 271 -14.14 6.04 9.31
C SER A 271 -15.56 6.56 9.53
N GLY A 272 -16.04 7.52 8.73
CA GLY A 272 -17.37 8.10 8.89
C GLY A 272 -17.59 8.85 10.21
N ALA A 273 -16.51 9.21 10.92
CA ALA A 273 -16.53 9.92 12.18
C ALA A 273 -16.34 11.45 12.03
#